data_ad940025841979ce64753ec60c8cc9d9
#
_entry.id   ad940025841979ce64753ec60c8cc9d9
#
_cell.length_a   1.000
_cell.length_b   1.000
_cell.length_c   1.000
_cell.angle_alpha   90.00
_cell.angle_beta   90.00
_cell.angle_gamma   90.00
#
_symmetry.space_group_name_H-M   'P 1'
#
loop_
_entity.id
_entity.type
_entity.pdbx_description
1 polymer ?
#
loop_
_entity_poly.entity_id
_entity_poly.type
_entity_poly.pdbx_seq_one_letter_code
_entity_poly.pdbx_strand_id
1 'polypeptide(L)'
;MSYTRLSAAEAAAMINDQDTIGLSGFTPNGVPKATFRELSKRAVAEHEAGRPFQVGILTGASTSQSIEGDMAAAHAIKFRAPFSTNRDFRNHTNLGEIDYEDMHLGHMAERLRRGFYGDIDLAIIEVSDMEEGENICKAFLTSAGGIVPTIVRLAKKVLIEKNTFHSSESRFLHDVYEIAECPFRTPIPIMNVGDRIGKEYAEIDAHKIIGVVECCIPEEARAFKPLDSVTEQMGHNVADFLISDMKKGHIPPQFLPLQSGVGTTSNAVLEALGQNPNVPVFSVYTEVVQDAVVKYMREGRIKDASCSSLTVTNDTLKEVYDDIDYFKKHLTIRQSENSNSPEVIRRLGVIAMNTAIECDIYGNENSSHICGSKLMNGIGGSCDYERNGYISIFTTQSTTKNGCISAIVPMCSHVDSTEHDVDVIVTEQGVADLRGKGPLRRAKEIIENCAHPDYRPMLREYLKIAEKGHEPQSMRAALAMHDTFLKKGDMRLTDFSEYLK
;
A
#
# COMPACT_ATOMS: atom_id res chain seq x y z
N MET A 1 24.67 -18.15 -22.79
CA MET A 1 25.68 -18.07 -21.72
C MET A 1 25.07 -18.66 -20.47
N SER A 2 25.81 -19.44 -19.69
CA SER A 2 25.30 -19.89 -18.39
C SER A 2 25.77 -18.89 -17.32
N TYR A 3 24.85 -18.28 -16.58
CA TYR A 3 25.21 -17.34 -15.53
C TYR A 3 25.85 -18.07 -14.34
N THR A 4 26.74 -17.36 -13.64
CA THR A 4 27.39 -17.88 -12.43
C THR A 4 26.34 -18.22 -11.37
N ARG A 5 26.36 -19.44 -10.88
CA ARG A 5 25.54 -19.84 -9.73
C ARG A 5 26.26 -19.45 -8.44
N LEU A 6 25.56 -18.77 -7.56
CA LEU A 6 26.08 -18.25 -6.31
C LEU A 6 25.27 -18.80 -5.14
N SER A 7 25.91 -19.03 -4.02
CA SER A 7 25.22 -19.14 -2.73
C SER A 7 24.72 -17.75 -2.30
N ALA A 8 23.73 -17.71 -1.43
CA ALA A 8 23.22 -16.47 -0.87
C ALA A 8 24.31 -15.65 -0.14
N ALA A 9 25.26 -16.34 0.51
CA ALA A 9 26.38 -15.71 1.20
C ALA A 9 27.39 -15.08 0.21
N GLU A 10 27.69 -15.76 -0.91
CA GLU A 10 28.54 -15.20 -1.96
C GLU A 10 27.87 -13.98 -2.61
N ALA A 11 26.55 -14.05 -2.85
CA ALA A 11 25.78 -12.93 -3.39
C ALA A 11 25.78 -11.73 -2.41
N ALA A 12 25.55 -11.97 -1.12
CA ALA A 12 25.62 -10.93 -0.10
C ALA A 12 27.03 -10.32 0.02
N ALA A 13 28.09 -11.10 -0.22
CA ALA A 13 29.48 -10.60 -0.20
C ALA A 13 29.80 -9.66 -1.36
N MET A 14 29.04 -9.67 -2.46
CA MET A 14 29.22 -8.77 -3.60
C MET A 14 28.63 -7.36 -3.38
N ILE A 15 27.83 -7.15 -2.34
CA ILE A 15 27.21 -5.87 -2.02
C ILE A 15 28.19 -5.04 -1.21
N ASN A 16 28.44 -3.81 -1.62
CA ASN A 16 29.39 -2.91 -0.95
C ASN A 16 28.67 -1.98 0.04
N ASP A 17 29.45 -1.48 1.00
CA ASP A 17 29.00 -0.36 1.83
C ASP A 17 28.62 0.83 0.92
N GLN A 18 27.53 1.50 1.25
CA GLN A 18 26.94 2.62 0.53
C GLN A 18 26.29 2.29 -0.82
N ASP A 19 26.22 1.03 -1.26
CA ASP A 19 25.49 0.68 -2.48
C ASP A 19 24.00 1.11 -2.37
N THR A 20 23.43 1.55 -3.48
CA THR A 20 21.98 1.75 -3.64
C THR A 20 21.39 0.54 -4.36
N ILE A 21 20.49 -0.14 -3.70
CA ILE A 21 19.91 -1.42 -4.15
C ILE A 21 18.45 -1.23 -4.53
N GLY A 22 18.11 -1.57 -5.79
CA GLY A 22 16.72 -1.70 -6.24
C GLY A 22 16.22 -3.14 -6.06
N LEU A 23 15.04 -3.33 -5.48
CA LEU A 23 14.49 -4.65 -5.21
C LEU A 23 13.19 -4.92 -5.95
N SER A 24 12.99 -6.18 -6.35
CA SER A 24 11.69 -6.69 -6.74
C SER A 24 10.76 -6.78 -5.53
N GLY A 25 9.50 -7.04 -5.81
CA GLY A 25 8.46 -7.24 -4.83
C GLY A 25 7.58 -6.02 -4.62
N PHE A 26 6.45 -6.31 -3.98
CA PHE A 26 5.46 -5.32 -3.56
C PHE A 26 4.72 -5.91 -2.36
N THR A 27 4.71 -5.23 -1.21
CA THR A 27 4.39 -5.83 0.08
C THR A 27 5.41 -6.94 0.46
N PRO A 28 5.17 -7.89 1.37
CA PRO A 28 6.18 -8.92 1.67
C PRO A 28 6.36 -10.00 0.58
N ASN A 29 5.72 -9.84 -0.58
CA ASN A 29 5.66 -10.83 -1.63
C ASN A 29 6.56 -10.49 -2.83
N GLY A 30 7.15 -11.50 -3.46
CA GLY A 30 8.04 -11.35 -4.62
C GLY A 30 9.38 -10.69 -4.32
N VAL A 31 9.86 -10.78 -3.08
CA VAL A 31 11.09 -10.12 -2.61
C VAL A 31 12.25 -11.10 -2.47
N PRO A 32 13.52 -10.70 -2.73
CA PRO A 32 14.69 -11.57 -2.68
C PRO A 32 15.14 -11.83 -1.23
N LYS A 33 14.61 -12.89 -0.62
CA LYS A 33 14.77 -13.21 0.80
C LYS A 33 16.12 -13.86 1.16
N ALA A 34 16.64 -14.75 0.29
CA ALA A 34 17.84 -15.54 0.60
C ALA A 34 19.07 -14.64 0.74
N THR A 35 19.29 -13.75 -0.22
CA THR A 35 20.43 -12.83 -0.23
C THR A 35 20.38 -11.87 0.96
N PHE A 36 19.20 -11.33 1.30
CA PHE A 36 19.07 -10.37 2.40
C PHE A 36 19.21 -11.00 3.79
N ARG A 37 18.82 -12.26 3.97
CA ARG A 37 19.11 -13.01 5.22
C ARG A 37 20.59 -13.15 5.48
N GLU A 38 21.42 -13.33 4.45
CA GLU A 38 22.89 -13.37 4.60
C GLU A 38 23.48 -11.96 4.70
N LEU A 39 22.89 -10.97 4.00
CA LEU A 39 23.36 -9.58 4.08
C LEU A 39 23.19 -8.99 5.47
N SER A 40 22.06 -9.24 6.14
CA SER A 40 21.84 -8.77 7.53
C SER A 40 22.86 -9.37 8.51
N LYS A 41 23.17 -10.67 8.38
CA LYS A 41 24.23 -11.33 9.19
C LYS A 41 25.60 -10.71 8.94
N ARG A 42 25.92 -10.46 7.66
CA ARG A 42 27.16 -9.79 7.28
C ARG A 42 27.24 -8.39 7.87
N ALA A 43 26.17 -7.61 7.78
CA ALA A 43 26.13 -6.26 8.34
C ALA A 43 26.45 -6.24 9.84
N VAL A 44 25.85 -7.17 10.61
CA VAL A 44 26.16 -7.34 12.03
C VAL A 44 27.66 -7.65 12.24
N ALA A 45 28.22 -8.60 11.48
CA ALA A 45 29.63 -8.95 11.58
C ALA A 45 30.59 -7.80 11.21
N GLU A 46 30.22 -6.98 10.20
CA GLU A 46 31.00 -5.77 9.84
C GLU A 46 31.01 -4.77 11.00
N HIS A 47 29.84 -4.51 11.63
CA HIS A 47 29.72 -3.59 12.74
C HIS A 47 30.44 -4.10 14.00
N GLU A 48 30.37 -5.40 14.31
CA GLU A 48 31.12 -6.01 15.39
C GLU A 48 32.65 -5.90 15.17
N ALA A 49 33.08 -5.89 13.93
CA ALA A 49 34.48 -5.67 13.57
C ALA A 49 34.88 -4.18 13.47
N GLY A 50 33.96 -3.26 13.84
CA GLY A 50 34.19 -1.83 13.82
C GLY A 50 34.22 -1.21 12.42
N ARG A 51 33.67 -1.89 11.40
CA ARG A 51 33.57 -1.39 10.04
C ARG A 51 32.15 -0.91 9.74
N PRO A 52 31.97 0.26 9.13
CA PRO A 52 30.65 0.71 8.73
C PRO A 52 30.09 -0.17 7.60
N PHE A 53 28.80 -0.41 7.62
CA PHE A 53 28.08 -1.09 6.54
C PHE A 53 26.62 -0.65 6.49
N GLN A 54 26.26 0.12 5.50
CA GLN A 54 24.88 0.56 5.25
C GLN A 54 24.60 0.62 3.76
N VAL A 55 23.35 0.33 3.37
CA VAL A 55 22.88 0.40 1.98
C VAL A 55 21.62 1.25 1.86
N GLY A 56 21.40 1.84 0.68
CA GLY A 56 20.11 2.41 0.30
C GLY A 56 19.21 1.34 -0.30
N ILE A 57 17.93 1.35 0.01
CA ILE A 57 16.96 0.35 -0.48
C ILE A 57 15.79 1.06 -1.18
N LEU A 58 15.57 0.72 -2.45
CA LEU A 58 14.52 1.25 -3.32
C LEU A 58 13.62 0.10 -3.80
N THR A 59 12.31 0.22 -3.62
CA THR A 59 11.35 -0.86 -3.94
C THR A 59 10.05 -0.32 -4.53
N GLY A 60 9.11 -1.20 -4.88
CA GLY A 60 7.77 -0.80 -5.32
C GLY A 60 6.86 -0.38 -4.17
N ALA A 61 7.01 -0.99 -2.99
CA ALA A 61 6.24 -0.71 -1.76
C ALA A 61 7.00 -1.23 -0.53
N SER A 62 6.29 -1.65 0.54
CA SER A 62 6.91 -2.36 1.68
C SER A 62 7.52 -3.70 1.24
N THR A 63 8.37 -4.26 2.07
CA THR A 63 8.97 -5.58 1.88
C THR A 63 8.76 -6.49 3.09
N SER A 64 9.56 -7.54 3.19
CA SER A 64 9.44 -8.56 4.23
C SER A 64 10.25 -8.24 5.49
N GLN A 65 10.04 -9.03 6.55
CA GLN A 65 10.84 -8.97 7.78
C GLN A 65 12.32 -9.21 7.48
N SER A 66 12.64 -10.18 6.63
CA SER A 66 14.03 -10.51 6.24
C SER A 66 14.77 -9.36 5.54
N ILE A 67 14.06 -8.40 4.98
CA ILE A 67 14.67 -7.23 4.32
C ILE A 67 14.59 -6.00 5.25
N GLU A 68 13.41 -5.47 5.49
CA GLU A 68 13.26 -4.21 6.25
C GLU A 68 13.57 -4.38 7.74
N GLY A 69 13.02 -5.45 8.36
CA GLY A 69 13.17 -5.65 9.79
C GLY A 69 14.58 -6.02 10.20
N ASP A 70 15.13 -7.06 9.58
CA ASP A 70 16.44 -7.59 9.95
C ASP A 70 17.58 -6.62 9.58
N MET A 71 17.47 -5.92 8.44
CA MET A 71 18.46 -4.90 8.05
C MET A 71 18.37 -3.66 8.94
N ALA A 72 17.17 -3.23 9.37
CA ALA A 72 17.01 -2.13 10.33
C ALA A 72 17.59 -2.52 11.70
N ALA A 73 17.29 -3.72 12.19
CA ALA A 73 17.85 -4.23 13.44
C ALA A 73 19.38 -4.36 13.39
N ALA A 74 19.94 -4.62 12.22
CA ALA A 74 21.39 -4.61 11.97
C ALA A 74 21.97 -3.20 11.77
N HIS A 75 21.19 -2.11 11.87
CA HIS A 75 21.59 -0.72 11.55
C HIS A 75 22.21 -0.57 10.15
N ALA A 76 21.76 -1.37 9.19
CA ALA A 76 22.34 -1.49 7.85
C ALA A 76 21.57 -0.76 6.76
N ILE A 77 20.58 0.07 7.10
CA ILE A 77 19.82 0.89 6.15
C ILE A 77 20.19 2.36 6.35
N LYS A 78 20.76 2.99 5.31
CA LYS A 78 21.00 4.45 5.31
C LYS A 78 19.81 5.25 4.78
N PHE A 79 19.16 4.72 3.74
CA PHE A 79 18.05 5.35 3.03
C PHE A 79 17.02 4.32 2.58
N ARG A 80 15.73 4.68 2.58
CA ARG A 80 14.63 3.83 2.15
C ARG A 80 13.52 4.64 1.47
N ALA A 81 12.98 4.14 0.36
CA ALA A 81 11.75 4.62 -0.30
C ALA A 81 11.04 3.45 -0.99
N PRO A 82 9.71 3.50 -1.23
CA PRO A 82 8.77 4.60 -0.98
C PRO A 82 7.81 4.34 0.20
N PHE A 83 7.80 3.13 0.80
CA PHE A 83 6.79 2.74 1.78
C PHE A 83 7.26 1.55 2.63
N SER A 84 6.91 1.54 3.92
CA SER A 84 7.17 0.43 4.83
C SER A 84 6.07 0.26 5.88
N THR A 85 5.69 -1.00 6.15
CA THR A 85 4.80 -1.39 7.24
C THR A 85 5.54 -2.12 8.36
N ASN A 86 6.85 -2.33 8.23
CA ASN A 86 7.63 -3.10 9.18
C ASN A 86 7.82 -2.34 10.50
N ARG A 87 7.60 -3.02 11.61
CA ARG A 87 7.66 -2.41 12.95
C ARG A 87 9.09 -2.01 13.35
N ASP A 88 10.07 -2.86 13.06
CA ASP A 88 11.46 -2.62 13.49
C ASP A 88 12.03 -1.47 12.64
N PHE A 89 11.82 -1.49 11.33
CA PHE A 89 12.15 -0.39 10.44
C PHE A 89 11.54 0.95 10.93
N ARG A 90 10.25 0.96 11.24
CA ARG A 90 9.55 2.15 11.74
C ARG A 90 10.14 2.69 13.03
N ASN A 91 10.56 1.81 13.96
CA ASN A 91 11.18 2.22 15.21
C ASN A 91 12.49 2.97 14.93
N HIS A 92 13.35 2.45 14.07
CA HIS A 92 14.62 3.08 13.70
C HIS A 92 14.42 4.39 12.91
N THR A 93 13.43 4.45 12.03
CA THR A 93 13.05 5.68 11.31
C THR A 93 12.58 6.76 12.29
N ASN A 94 11.73 6.43 13.26
CA ASN A 94 11.25 7.39 14.26
C ASN A 94 12.36 7.85 15.25
N LEU A 95 13.49 7.16 15.32
CA LEU A 95 14.69 7.59 16.05
C LEU A 95 15.61 8.48 15.19
N GLY A 96 15.31 8.65 13.91
CA GLY A 96 16.14 9.42 12.97
C GLY A 96 17.40 8.68 12.51
N GLU A 97 17.43 7.35 12.66
CA GLU A 97 18.57 6.51 12.26
C GLU A 97 18.53 6.13 10.78
N ILE A 98 17.36 6.19 10.15
CA ILE A 98 17.15 5.88 8.74
C ILE A 98 16.55 7.11 8.05
N ASP A 99 17.17 7.56 6.97
CA ASP A 99 16.59 8.54 6.07
C ASP A 99 15.48 7.85 5.24
N TYR A 100 14.25 8.30 5.42
CA TYR A 100 13.08 7.65 4.84
C TYR A 100 12.21 8.65 4.10
N GLU A 101 12.02 8.41 2.80
CA GLU A 101 11.05 9.14 1.99
C GLU A 101 9.86 8.24 1.67
N ASP A 102 8.69 8.61 2.19
CA ASP A 102 7.44 8.03 1.73
C ASP A 102 6.86 8.84 0.55
N MET A 103 6.13 8.17 -0.32
CA MET A 103 5.50 8.81 -1.48
C MET A 103 4.36 7.99 -2.04
N HIS A 104 3.61 8.61 -2.95
CA HIS A 104 2.65 7.90 -3.80
C HIS A 104 3.33 6.78 -4.59
N LEU A 105 2.86 5.55 -4.46
CA LEU A 105 3.52 4.38 -5.07
C LEU A 105 3.53 4.44 -6.59
N GLY A 106 2.51 5.05 -7.19
CA GLY A 106 2.47 5.28 -8.64
C GLY A 106 3.60 6.14 -9.20
N HIS A 107 4.26 6.94 -8.35
CA HIS A 107 5.36 7.82 -8.76
C HIS A 107 6.75 7.19 -8.67
N MET A 108 6.92 6.08 -7.93
CA MET A 108 8.26 5.56 -7.61
C MET A 108 9.08 5.23 -8.87
N ALA A 109 8.52 4.45 -9.79
CA ALA A 109 9.21 4.07 -11.02
C ALA A 109 9.61 5.29 -11.86
N GLU A 110 8.73 6.28 -11.98
CA GLU A 110 8.98 7.51 -12.74
C GLU A 110 10.10 8.36 -12.10
N ARG A 111 10.11 8.50 -10.77
CA ARG A 111 11.15 9.26 -10.05
C ARG A 111 12.52 8.60 -10.19
N LEU A 112 12.57 7.26 -10.19
CA LEU A 112 13.79 6.51 -10.49
C LEU A 112 14.30 6.82 -11.91
N ARG A 113 13.43 6.76 -12.92
CA ARG A 113 13.80 7.07 -14.31
C ARG A 113 14.25 8.51 -14.51
N ARG A 114 13.76 9.44 -13.70
CA ARG A 114 14.21 10.85 -13.68
C ARG A 114 15.51 11.08 -12.92
N GLY A 115 16.06 10.05 -12.29
CA GLY A 115 17.36 10.10 -11.61
C GLY A 115 17.34 10.81 -10.25
N PHE A 116 16.18 10.98 -9.60
CA PHE A 116 16.07 11.70 -8.33
C PHE A 116 16.76 11.00 -7.17
N TYR A 117 17.01 9.70 -7.28
CA TYR A 117 17.73 8.89 -6.28
C TYR A 117 19.17 8.56 -6.67
N GLY A 118 19.68 9.17 -7.76
CA GLY A 118 20.98 8.83 -8.31
C GLY A 118 21.03 7.47 -8.99
N ASP A 119 22.23 6.89 -9.03
CA ASP A 119 22.45 5.59 -9.67
C ASP A 119 21.95 4.44 -8.79
N ILE A 120 21.40 3.39 -9.40
CA ILE A 120 21.16 2.09 -8.77
C ILE A 120 22.39 1.21 -9.04
N ASP A 121 23.14 0.88 -8.00
CA ASP A 121 24.37 0.09 -8.14
C ASP A 121 24.05 -1.36 -8.44
N LEU A 122 23.00 -1.91 -7.79
CA LEU A 122 22.59 -3.29 -7.92
C LEU A 122 21.08 -3.42 -7.91
N ALA A 123 20.49 -4.13 -8.88
CA ALA A 123 19.14 -4.65 -8.76
C ALA A 123 19.20 -6.10 -8.26
N ILE A 124 18.38 -6.44 -7.25
CA ILE A 124 18.21 -7.83 -6.79
C ILE A 124 16.74 -8.17 -6.98
N ILE A 125 16.47 -9.17 -7.82
CA ILE A 125 15.11 -9.54 -8.18
C ILE A 125 14.81 -11.02 -7.90
N GLU A 126 13.65 -11.30 -7.32
CA GLU A 126 13.12 -12.65 -7.19
C GLU A 126 12.37 -13.04 -8.47
N VAL A 127 12.64 -14.23 -8.97
CA VAL A 127 11.95 -14.81 -10.14
C VAL A 127 11.51 -16.24 -9.85
N SER A 128 10.42 -16.68 -10.47
CA SER A 128 9.99 -18.10 -10.43
C SER A 128 10.81 -18.95 -11.40
N ASP A 129 11.16 -18.37 -12.55
CA ASP A 129 11.99 -19.00 -13.59
C ASP A 129 12.60 -17.92 -14.50
N MET A 130 13.48 -18.33 -15.42
CA MET A 130 14.11 -17.44 -16.38
C MET A 130 14.50 -18.16 -17.66
N GLU A 131 14.46 -17.45 -18.79
CA GLU A 131 15.02 -17.90 -20.05
C GLU A 131 16.31 -17.13 -20.35
N GLU A 132 17.44 -17.83 -20.33
CA GLU A 132 18.75 -17.23 -20.62
C GLU A 132 18.90 -16.99 -22.12
N GLY A 133 19.23 -15.76 -22.51
CA GLY A 133 19.53 -15.37 -23.88
C GLY A 133 20.89 -14.71 -23.98
N GLU A 134 21.38 -14.50 -25.21
CA GLU A 134 22.70 -13.90 -25.47
C GLU A 134 22.72 -12.41 -25.06
N ASN A 135 21.70 -11.65 -25.42
CA ASN A 135 21.59 -10.22 -25.13
C ASN A 135 20.50 -9.90 -24.10
N ILE A 136 19.42 -10.69 -24.09
CA ILE A 136 18.27 -10.47 -23.22
C ILE A 136 17.97 -11.77 -22.46
N CYS A 137 17.88 -11.65 -21.15
CA CYS A 137 17.29 -12.64 -20.28
C CYS A 137 15.83 -12.29 -20.01
N LYS A 138 14.91 -13.25 -20.17
CA LYS A 138 13.53 -13.10 -19.77
C LYS A 138 13.36 -13.60 -18.34
N ALA A 139 12.94 -12.71 -17.45
CA ALA A 139 12.70 -13.00 -16.05
C ALA A 139 11.20 -13.17 -15.80
N PHE A 140 10.79 -14.35 -15.32
CA PHE A 140 9.41 -14.62 -14.94
C PHE A 140 9.23 -14.31 -13.46
N LEU A 141 8.44 -13.27 -13.19
CA LEU A 141 8.24 -12.77 -11.85
C LEU A 141 7.39 -13.74 -11.01
N THR A 142 7.44 -13.59 -9.70
CA THR A 142 6.75 -14.48 -8.75
C THR A 142 5.33 -13.99 -8.46
N SER A 143 5.08 -13.49 -7.24
CA SER A 143 3.75 -13.06 -6.77
C SER A 143 3.54 -11.55 -6.88
N ALA A 144 4.52 -10.78 -7.35
CA ALA A 144 4.43 -9.33 -7.46
C ALA A 144 5.11 -8.76 -8.70
N GLY A 145 4.52 -7.72 -9.29
CA GLY A 145 5.08 -6.97 -10.42
C GLY A 145 5.99 -5.82 -9.97
N GLY A 146 5.59 -5.09 -8.93
CA GLY A 146 6.34 -3.98 -8.35
C GLY A 146 6.84 -2.97 -9.38
N ILE A 147 8.15 -2.68 -9.34
CA ILE A 147 8.86 -1.77 -10.26
C ILE A 147 10.00 -2.46 -11.00
N VAL A 148 9.95 -3.79 -11.14
CA VAL A 148 11.05 -4.62 -11.67
C VAL A 148 11.61 -4.13 -13.01
N PRO A 149 10.81 -3.85 -14.06
CA PRO A 149 11.36 -3.40 -15.33
C PRO A 149 12.22 -2.13 -15.22
N THR A 150 11.78 -1.19 -14.38
CA THR A 150 12.51 0.06 -14.14
C THR A 150 13.84 -0.19 -13.44
N ILE A 151 13.87 -0.96 -12.35
CA ILE A 151 15.12 -1.17 -11.60
C ILE A 151 16.15 -1.97 -12.39
N VAL A 152 15.77 -3.00 -13.12
CA VAL A 152 16.73 -3.81 -13.90
C VAL A 152 17.29 -3.03 -15.09
N ARG A 153 16.49 -2.12 -15.67
CA ARG A 153 16.93 -1.22 -16.73
C ARG A 153 17.94 -0.19 -16.23
N LEU A 154 17.69 0.41 -15.06
CA LEU A 154 18.52 1.49 -14.51
C LEU A 154 19.76 0.99 -13.78
N ALA A 155 19.70 -0.17 -13.14
CA ALA A 155 20.79 -0.71 -12.36
C ALA A 155 22.06 -0.97 -13.20
N LYS A 156 23.23 -0.73 -12.59
CA LYS A 156 24.54 -1.07 -13.18
C LYS A 156 24.74 -2.57 -13.29
N LYS A 157 24.23 -3.32 -12.30
CA LYS A 157 24.34 -4.79 -12.18
C LYS A 157 23.02 -5.38 -11.76
N VAL A 158 22.78 -6.65 -12.10
CA VAL A 158 21.57 -7.39 -11.70
C VAL A 158 21.98 -8.71 -11.08
N LEU A 159 21.44 -9.01 -9.90
CA LEU A 159 21.49 -10.30 -9.24
C LEU A 159 20.08 -10.92 -9.28
N ILE A 160 19.99 -12.18 -9.68
CA ILE A 160 18.73 -12.90 -9.76
C ILE A 160 18.65 -13.90 -8.61
N GLU A 161 17.55 -13.88 -7.87
CA GLU A 161 17.20 -14.90 -6.90
C GLU A 161 16.07 -15.76 -7.48
N LYS A 162 16.42 -16.97 -7.97
CA LYS A 162 15.45 -17.93 -8.51
C LYS A 162 14.86 -18.73 -7.38
N ASN A 163 13.59 -18.45 -7.06
CA ASN A 163 12.87 -19.08 -5.96
C ASN A 163 11.90 -20.16 -6.49
N THR A 164 12.31 -21.41 -6.35
CA THR A 164 11.55 -22.59 -6.82
C THR A 164 10.34 -22.94 -5.94
N PHE A 165 10.07 -22.18 -4.86
CA PHE A 165 8.82 -22.24 -4.14
C PHE A 165 7.63 -21.79 -5.03
N HIS A 166 7.87 -20.84 -5.94
CA HIS A 166 6.87 -20.39 -6.89
C HIS A 166 6.80 -21.27 -8.12
N SER A 167 5.60 -21.47 -8.63
CA SER A 167 5.40 -22.15 -9.90
C SER A 167 5.98 -21.33 -11.06
N SER A 168 6.66 -21.96 -12.00
CA SER A 168 7.09 -21.31 -13.25
C SER A 168 5.92 -20.80 -14.10
N GLU A 169 4.72 -21.33 -13.89
CA GLU A 169 3.50 -20.88 -14.54
C GLU A 169 2.94 -19.58 -13.97
N SER A 170 3.51 -19.07 -12.85
CA SER A 170 3.18 -17.73 -12.31
C SER A 170 3.29 -16.64 -13.37
N ARG A 171 4.17 -16.81 -14.36
CA ARG A 171 4.33 -15.92 -15.51
C ARG A 171 3.01 -15.59 -16.20
N PHE A 172 2.09 -16.54 -16.29
CA PHE A 172 0.79 -16.34 -16.94
C PHE A 172 -0.14 -15.38 -16.19
N LEU A 173 0.18 -15.04 -14.96
CA LEU A 173 -0.53 -14.03 -14.21
C LEU A 173 -0.01 -12.60 -14.50
N HIS A 174 1.22 -12.47 -15.00
CA HIS A 174 1.87 -11.17 -15.21
C HIS A 174 1.48 -10.51 -16.53
N ASP A 175 1.46 -9.18 -16.49
CA ASP A 175 1.21 -8.28 -17.63
C ASP A 175 2.19 -7.10 -17.53
N VAL A 176 3.44 -7.36 -17.95
CA VAL A 176 4.55 -6.41 -17.87
C VAL A 176 4.46 -5.40 -19.02
N TYR A 177 4.05 -4.19 -18.70
CA TYR A 177 3.92 -3.09 -19.67
C TYR A 177 4.69 -1.87 -19.17
N GLU A 178 5.72 -1.46 -19.90
CA GLU A 178 6.51 -0.28 -19.60
C GLU A 178 5.91 0.97 -20.24
N ILE A 179 5.68 1.99 -19.42
CA ILE A 179 5.16 3.28 -19.87
C ILE A 179 6.31 4.08 -20.49
N ALA A 180 6.08 4.64 -21.67
CA ALA A 180 7.07 5.51 -22.33
C ALA A 180 7.28 6.81 -21.53
N GLU A 181 8.48 7.37 -21.60
CA GLU A 181 8.80 8.64 -20.95
C GLU A 181 8.19 9.85 -21.69
N CYS A 182 7.96 10.90 -20.93
CA CYS A 182 7.55 12.19 -21.50
C CYS A 182 8.66 12.74 -22.45
N PRO A 183 8.26 13.38 -23.57
CA PRO A 183 6.91 13.72 -23.99
C PRO A 183 6.21 12.65 -24.85
N PHE A 184 6.75 11.45 -24.95
CA PHE A 184 6.30 10.40 -25.86
C PHE A 184 5.27 9.43 -25.21
N ARG A 185 4.72 9.78 -24.04
CA ARG A 185 3.68 9.00 -23.39
C ARG A 185 2.43 8.88 -24.26
N THR A 186 1.92 7.65 -24.33
CA THR A 186 0.61 7.35 -24.89
C THR A 186 -0.32 6.88 -23.77
N PRO A 187 -1.66 6.98 -23.97
CA PRO A 187 -2.60 6.43 -23.00
C PRO A 187 -2.33 4.95 -22.73
N ILE A 188 -2.39 4.53 -21.48
CA ILE A 188 -2.27 3.13 -21.10
C ILE A 188 -3.53 2.39 -21.59
N PRO A 189 -3.42 1.40 -22.50
CA PRO A 189 -4.59 0.83 -23.19
C PRO A 189 -5.37 -0.21 -22.34
N ILE A 190 -5.57 0.05 -21.04
CA ILE A 190 -6.42 -0.73 -20.15
C ILE A 190 -7.83 -0.12 -20.17
N MET A 191 -8.79 -0.80 -20.78
CA MET A 191 -10.18 -0.39 -20.88
C MET A 191 -11.09 -1.18 -19.95
N ASN A 192 -10.67 -2.39 -19.56
CA ASN A 192 -11.35 -3.26 -18.59
C ASN A 192 -10.34 -3.81 -17.59
N VAL A 193 -10.80 -4.23 -16.44
CA VAL A 193 -9.92 -4.77 -15.36
C VAL A 193 -9.07 -5.95 -15.85
N GLY A 194 -9.66 -6.85 -16.64
CA GLY A 194 -9.00 -8.05 -17.16
C GLY A 194 -8.14 -7.87 -18.40
N ASP A 195 -8.05 -6.65 -18.98
CA ASP A 195 -7.27 -6.42 -20.20
C ASP A 195 -5.79 -6.70 -19.95
N ARG A 196 -5.13 -7.39 -20.88
CA ARG A 196 -3.69 -7.62 -20.90
C ARG A 196 -3.07 -6.85 -22.05
N ILE A 197 -2.01 -6.10 -21.76
CA ILE A 197 -1.42 -5.13 -22.68
C ILE A 197 0.10 -5.28 -22.85
N GLY A 198 0.72 -6.13 -22.04
CA GLY A 198 2.16 -6.30 -21.97
C GLY A 198 2.61 -7.75 -22.18
N LYS A 199 3.76 -8.07 -21.61
CA LYS A 199 4.44 -9.36 -21.69
C LYS A 199 4.28 -10.16 -20.39
N GLU A 200 4.51 -11.46 -20.46
CA GLU A 200 4.52 -12.37 -19.30
C GLU A 200 5.86 -12.33 -18.53
N TYR A 201 6.81 -11.49 -18.93
CA TYR A 201 8.17 -11.44 -18.40
C TYR A 201 8.75 -10.02 -18.39
N ALA A 202 9.69 -9.78 -17.51
CA ALA A 202 10.56 -8.62 -17.55
C ALA A 202 11.81 -8.94 -18.40
N GLU A 203 12.27 -7.96 -19.19
CA GLU A 203 13.50 -8.06 -20.00
C GLU A 203 14.68 -7.51 -19.21
N ILE A 204 15.77 -8.27 -19.14
CA ILE A 204 17.02 -7.89 -18.50
C ILE A 204 18.14 -7.93 -19.53
N ASP A 205 18.94 -6.91 -19.60
CA ASP A 205 20.20 -6.94 -20.35
C ASP A 205 21.10 -8.04 -19.76
N ALA A 206 21.35 -9.10 -20.55
CA ALA A 206 22.09 -10.26 -20.12
C ALA A 206 23.50 -9.94 -19.60
N HIS A 207 24.11 -8.87 -20.10
CA HIS A 207 25.45 -8.44 -19.70
C HIS A 207 25.52 -7.79 -18.32
N LYS A 208 24.39 -7.36 -17.77
CA LYS A 208 24.30 -6.82 -16.40
C LYS A 208 24.18 -7.92 -15.33
N ILE A 209 23.83 -9.14 -15.71
CA ILE A 209 23.58 -10.23 -14.76
C ILE A 209 24.91 -10.76 -14.23
N ILE A 210 25.14 -10.54 -12.92
CA ILE A 210 26.39 -10.91 -12.24
C ILE A 210 26.30 -12.30 -11.58
N GLY A 211 25.12 -12.84 -11.38
CA GLY A 211 24.92 -14.15 -10.80
C GLY A 211 23.47 -14.51 -10.55
N VAL A 212 23.25 -15.78 -10.23
CA VAL A 212 21.93 -16.35 -9.90
C VAL A 212 22.06 -17.14 -8.60
N VAL A 213 21.22 -16.81 -7.61
CA VAL A 213 21.04 -17.56 -6.38
C VAL A 213 19.81 -18.43 -6.52
N GLU A 214 19.92 -19.73 -6.28
CA GLU A 214 18.77 -20.64 -6.27
C GLU A 214 18.31 -20.88 -4.84
N CYS A 215 17.01 -20.76 -4.58
CA CYS A 215 16.41 -20.99 -3.28
C CYS A 215 15.01 -21.61 -3.40
N CYS A 216 14.48 -22.07 -2.27
CA CYS A 216 13.11 -22.53 -2.13
C CYS A 216 12.57 -21.99 -0.79
N ILE A 217 12.07 -20.75 -0.81
CA ILE A 217 11.66 -20.04 0.40
C ILE A 217 10.22 -19.54 0.21
N PRO A 218 9.29 -19.89 1.11
CA PRO A 218 7.91 -19.40 1.05
C PRO A 218 7.84 -17.89 1.27
N GLU A 219 6.70 -17.30 0.89
CA GLU A 219 6.41 -15.89 1.15
C GLU A 219 6.26 -15.62 2.65
N GLU A 220 6.67 -14.43 3.06
CA GLU A 220 6.59 -14.00 4.47
C GLU A 220 5.24 -13.32 4.81
N ALA A 221 4.28 -13.36 3.89
CA ALA A 221 2.93 -12.88 4.12
C ALA A 221 2.25 -13.65 5.27
N ARG A 222 1.55 -12.91 6.11
CA ARG A 222 0.82 -13.48 7.26
C ARG A 222 -0.68 -13.37 7.04
N ALA A 223 -1.41 -14.35 7.54
CA ALA A 223 -2.86 -14.28 7.60
C ALA A 223 -3.32 -13.06 8.43
N PHE A 224 -4.36 -12.39 7.96
CA PHE A 224 -4.99 -11.32 8.71
C PHE A 224 -5.70 -11.87 9.95
N LYS A 225 -5.86 -11.00 10.96
CA LYS A 225 -6.64 -11.35 12.14
C LYS A 225 -8.10 -11.61 11.75
N PRO A 226 -8.79 -12.52 12.46
CA PRO A 226 -10.24 -12.65 12.33
C PRO A 226 -10.93 -11.29 12.52
N LEU A 227 -12.08 -11.12 11.87
CA LEU A 227 -12.91 -9.92 12.02
C LEU A 227 -13.42 -9.82 13.46
N ASP A 228 -13.44 -8.60 13.98
CA ASP A 228 -14.16 -8.27 15.20
C ASP A 228 -15.46 -7.53 14.86
N SER A 229 -16.34 -7.40 15.84
CA SER A 229 -17.66 -6.77 15.64
C SER A 229 -17.58 -5.31 15.16
N VAL A 230 -16.49 -4.60 15.49
CA VAL A 230 -16.27 -3.21 15.09
C VAL A 230 -15.93 -3.15 13.60
N THR A 231 -15.01 -3.99 13.15
CA THR A 231 -14.63 -4.07 11.73
C THR A 231 -15.75 -4.64 10.87
N GLU A 232 -16.50 -5.63 11.37
CA GLU A 232 -17.71 -6.14 10.69
C GLU A 232 -18.75 -5.03 10.49
N GLN A 233 -19.03 -4.23 11.54
CA GLN A 233 -19.98 -3.11 11.44
C GLN A 233 -19.52 -2.07 10.41
N MET A 234 -18.23 -1.73 10.36
CA MET A 234 -17.68 -0.85 9.32
C MET A 234 -17.90 -1.44 7.93
N GLY A 235 -17.64 -2.74 7.75
CA GLY A 235 -17.86 -3.44 6.48
C GLY A 235 -19.31 -3.34 6.03
N HIS A 236 -20.27 -3.58 6.94
CA HIS A 236 -21.69 -3.42 6.65
C HIS A 236 -22.07 -1.98 6.33
N ASN A 237 -21.56 -1.00 7.06
CA ASN A 237 -21.83 0.42 6.80
C ASN A 237 -21.38 0.84 5.38
N VAL A 238 -20.21 0.40 4.93
CA VAL A 238 -19.74 0.64 3.57
C VAL A 238 -20.63 -0.05 2.54
N ALA A 239 -20.95 -1.33 2.74
CA ALA A 239 -21.77 -2.10 1.81
C ALA A 239 -23.17 -1.48 1.66
N ASP A 240 -23.82 -1.13 2.76
CA ASP A 240 -25.14 -0.50 2.76
C ASP A 240 -25.13 0.88 2.09
N PHE A 241 -24.06 1.67 2.30
CA PHE A 241 -23.87 2.94 1.62
C PHE A 241 -23.80 2.74 0.10
N LEU A 242 -22.91 1.83 -0.39
CA LEU A 242 -22.73 1.57 -1.81
C LEU A 242 -24.01 1.02 -2.47
N ILE A 243 -24.74 0.13 -1.80
CA ILE A 243 -26.03 -0.40 -2.27
C ILE A 243 -27.08 0.72 -2.34
N SER A 244 -27.14 1.58 -1.32
CA SER A 244 -28.03 2.74 -1.33
C SER A 244 -27.72 3.69 -2.47
N ASP A 245 -26.43 3.93 -2.72
CA ASP A 245 -25.98 4.84 -3.76
C ASP A 245 -26.23 4.28 -5.17
N MET A 246 -26.10 2.97 -5.34
CA MET A 246 -26.52 2.26 -6.56
C MET A 246 -28.04 2.38 -6.78
N LYS A 247 -28.86 2.21 -5.74
CA LYS A 247 -30.32 2.37 -5.83
C LYS A 247 -30.74 3.80 -6.20
N LYS A 248 -29.94 4.80 -5.81
CA LYS A 248 -30.15 6.21 -6.17
C LYS A 248 -29.69 6.53 -7.60
N GLY A 249 -29.01 5.60 -8.27
CA GLY A 249 -28.45 5.80 -9.62
C GLY A 249 -27.13 6.56 -9.64
N HIS A 250 -26.48 6.79 -8.49
CA HIS A 250 -25.16 7.39 -8.43
C HIS A 250 -24.06 6.39 -8.83
N ILE A 251 -24.24 5.10 -8.54
CA ILE A 251 -23.39 4.01 -9.02
C ILE A 251 -24.15 3.27 -10.12
N PRO A 252 -23.52 2.96 -11.28
CA PRO A 252 -24.16 2.19 -12.35
C PRO A 252 -24.69 0.82 -11.88
N PRO A 253 -25.77 0.30 -12.48
CA PRO A 253 -26.34 -1.00 -12.09
C PRO A 253 -25.37 -2.18 -12.23
N GLN A 254 -24.37 -2.07 -13.09
CA GLN A 254 -23.33 -3.09 -13.30
C GLN A 254 -22.29 -3.10 -12.17
N PHE A 255 -22.38 -2.13 -11.25
CA PHE A 255 -21.36 -1.79 -10.27
C PHE A 255 -20.06 -1.30 -10.93
N LEU A 256 -19.12 -0.86 -10.14
CA LEU A 256 -17.82 -0.36 -10.61
C LEU A 256 -16.69 -1.18 -10.01
N PRO A 257 -15.50 -1.21 -10.63
CA PRO A 257 -14.35 -1.88 -10.04
C PRO A 257 -14.04 -1.32 -8.66
N LEU A 258 -13.67 -2.21 -7.74
CA LEU A 258 -13.37 -1.87 -6.36
C LEU A 258 -11.85 -1.87 -6.14
N GLN A 259 -11.32 -0.81 -5.53
CA GLN A 259 -10.00 -0.86 -4.89
C GLN A 259 -10.22 -1.01 -3.39
N SER A 260 -9.41 -1.85 -2.79
CA SER A 260 -9.43 -2.09 -1.35
C SER A 260 -8.01 -2.05 -0.81
N GLY A 261 -7.79 -1.25 0.22
CA GLY A 261 -6.51 -1.23 0.94
C GLY A 261 -6.19 -2.57 1.60
N VAL A 262 -5.02 -2.69 2.21
CA VAL A 262 -4.60 -3.90 2.93
C VAL A 262 -5.12 -3.84 4.36
N GLY A 263 -5.71 -4.94 4.85
CA GLY A 263 -6.04 -5.07 6.27
C GLY A 263 -7.42 -5.66 6.58
N THR A 264 -7.69 -5.77 7.88
CA THR A 264 -8.90 -6.43 8.40
C THR A 264 -10.18 -5.70 7.98
N THR A 265 -10.20 -4.37 7.99
CA THR A 265 -11.36 -3.57 7.56
C THR A 265 -11.68 -3.79 6.08
N SER A 266 -10.66 -3.82 5.22
CA SER A 266 -10.83 -4.11 3.80
C SER A 266 -11.44 -5.48 3.55
N ASN A 267 -10.98 -6.49 4.29
CA ASN A 267 -11.56 -7.84 4.23
C ASN A 267 -13.03 -7.85 4.71
N ALA A 268 -13.36 -7.09 5.76
CA ALA A 268 -14.74 -6.97 6.23
C ALA A 268 -15.68 -6.37 5.17
N VAL A 269 -15.23 -5.34 4.46
CA VAL A 269 -16.00 -4.75 3.35
C VAL A 269 -16.19 -5.74 2.21
N LEU A 270 -15.11 -6.41 1.79
CA LEU A 270 -15.18 -7.43 0.73
C LEU A 270 -16.12 -8.57 1.13
N GLU A 271 -16.12 -8.99 2.40
CA GLU A 271 -17.02 -10.01 2.92
C GLU A 271 -18.49 -9.53 2.91
N ALA A 272 -18.75 -8.33 3.40
CA ALA A 272 -20.08 -7.74 3.40
C ALA A 272 -20.65 -7.57 1.97
N LEU A 273 -19.83 -7.14 1.00
CA LEU A 273 -20.23 -7.03 -0.40
C LEU A 273 -20.40 -8.41 -1.07
N GLY A 274 -19.44 -9.31 -0.85
CA GLY A 274 -19.45 -10.64 -1.45
C GLY A 274 -20.65 -11.50 -1.05
N GLN A 275 -21.08 -11.39 0.22
CA GLN A 275 -22.24 -12.12 0.75
C GLN A 275 -23.58 -11.46 0.42
N ASN A 276 -23.60 -10.19 0.01
CA ASN A 276 -24.85 -9.46 -0.20
C ASN A 276 -25.45 -9.75 -1.59
N PRO A 277 -26.67 -10.34 -1.66
CA PRO A 277 -27.28 -10.70 -2.94
C PRO A 277 -27.72 -9.47 -3.78
N ASN A 278 -27.79 -8.29 -3.19
CA ASN A 278 -28.13 -7.04 -3.91
C ASN A 278 -26.92 -6.41 -4.61
N VAL A 279 -25.72 -6.89 -4.33
CA VAL A 279 -24.50 -6.47 -5.05
C VAL A 279 -24.33 -7.35 -6.29
N PRO A 280 -24.26 -6.81 -7.50
CA PRO A 280 -23.98 -7.61 -8.69
C PRO A 280 -22.56 -8.18 -8.66
N VAL A 281 -22.25 -9.08 -9.58
CA VAL A 281 -20.86 -9.53 -9.82
C VAL A 281 -20.03 -8.32 -10.22
N PHE A 282 -18.89 -8.10 -9.58
CA PHE A 282 -18.02 -6.94 -9.80
C PHE A 282 -16.57 -7.35 -10.10
N SER A 283 -15.72 -6.39 -10.38
CA SER A 283 -14.29 -6.60 -10.60
C SER A 283 -13.48 -5.81 -9.57
N VAL A 284 -12.22 -6.20 -9.38
CA VAL A 284 -11.29 -5.55 -8.44
C VAL A 284 -10.09 -4.99 -9.20
N TYR A 285 -9.85 -3.69 -9.09
CA TYR A 285 -8.66 -3.02 -9.62
C TYR A 285 -7.94 -2.33 -8.47
N THR A 286 -6.85 -2.95 -7.98
CA THR A 286 -6.25 -2.59 -6.70
C THR A 286 -4.72 -2.74 -6.76
N GLU A 287 -4.03 -2.29 -5.73
CA GLU A 287 -2.60 -2.59 -5.56
C GLU A 287 -2.38 -4.03 -5.12
N VAL A 288 -3.20 -4.50 -4.20
CA VAL A 288 -2.97 -5.74 -3.46
C VAL A 288 -4.21 -6.61 -3.49
N VAL A 289 -4.06 -7.83 -4.01
CA VAL A 289 -5.07 -8.89 -3.88
C VAL A 289 -4.79 -9.70 -2.62
N GLN A 290 -5.81 -9.85 -1.77
CA GLN A 290 -5.79 -10.59 -0.52
C GLN A 290 -6.62 -11.89 -0.63
N ASP A 291 -6.51 -12.79 0.35
CA ASP A 291 -7.22 -14.08 0.38
C ASP A 291 -8.73 -13.96 0.12
N ALA A 292 -9.38 -12.91 0.65
CA ALA A 292 -10.81 -12.67 0.44
C ALA A 292 -11.17 -12.46 -1.04
N VAL A 293 -10.30 -11.79 -1.82
CA VAL A 293 -10.52 -11.60 -3.26
C VAL A 293 -10.47 -12.94 -3.99
N VAL A 294 -9.46 -13.78 -3.72
CA VAL A 294 -9.32 -15.11 -4.32
C VAL A 294 -10.53 -15.99 -3.99
N LYS A 295 -10.98 -15.98 -2.72
CA LYS A 295 -12.20 -16.66 -2.28
C LYS A 295 -13.42 -16.25 -3.12
N TYR A 296 -13.67 -14.94 -3.24
CA TYR A 296 -14.85 -14.45 -3.97
C TYR A 296 -14.72 -14.56 -5.49
N MET A 297 -13.52 -14.66 -6.05
CA MET A 297 -13.32 -15.06 -7.44
C MET A 297 -13.78 -16.52 -7.66
N ARG A 298 -13.43 -17.43 -6.75
CA ARG A 298 -13.86 -18.83 -6.78
C ARG A 298 -15.39 -18.99 -6.65
N GLU A 299 -15.98 -18.16 -5.81
CA GLU A 299 -17.44 -18.14 -5.61
C GLU A 299 -18.20 -17.42 -6.75
N GLY A 300 -17.49 -16.89 -7.76
CA GLY A 300 -18.07 -16.18 -8.90
C GLY A 300 -18.66 -14.81 -8.55
N ARG A 301 -18.31 -14.24 -7.39
CA ARG A 301 -18.74 -12.92 -6.96
C ARG A 301 -17.82 -11.81 -7.48
N ILE A 302 -16.55 -12.12 -7.70
CA ILE A 302 -15.57 -11.26 -8.36
C ILE A 302 -15.24 -11.89 -9.70
N LYS A 303 -15.46 -11.11 -10.79
CA LYS A 303 -15.26 -11.57 -12.15
C LYS A 303 -13.79 -11.54 -12.55
N ASP A 304 -13.17 -10.37 -12.43
CA ASP A 304 -11.77 -10.12 -12.79
C ASP A 304 -11.08 -9.34 -11.69
N ALA A 305 -9.80 -9.61 -11.46
CA ALA A 305 -8.96 -8.87 -10.54
C ALA A 305 -7.64 -8.44 -11.21
N SER A 306 -7.21 -7.21 -10.94
CA SER A 306 -5.92 -6.67 -11.38
C SER A 306 -5.20 -6.02 -10.20
N CYS A 307 -3.91 -6.33 -10.02
CA CYS A 307 -3.13 -5.87 -8.87
C CYS A 307 -1.65 -5.69 -9.20
N SER A 308 -0.88 -5.16 -8.24
CA SER A 308 0.59 -5.18 -8.25
C SER A 308 1.16 -6.38 -7.50
N SER A 309 0.40 -6.93 -6.55
CA SER A 309 0.85 -8.06 -5.73
C SER A 309 -0.29 -8.96 -5.27
N LEU A 310 0.00 -10.25 -5.24
CA LEU A 310 -0.79 -11.25 -4.52
C LEU A 310 -0.26 -11.34 -3.08
N THR A 311 -0.81 -10.54 -2.17
CA THR A 311 -0.46 -10.60 -0.75
C THR A 311 -1.43 -11.53 -0.03
N VAL A 312 -1.28 -12.79 -0.33
CA VAL A 312 -2.11 -13.90 0.16
C VAL A 312 -1.28 -14.86 1.01
N THR A 313 -1.94 -15.70 1.79
CA THR A 313 -1.27 -16.80 2.49
C THR A 313 -0.65 -17.78 1.51
N ASN A 314 0.36 -18.54 1.96
CA ASN A 314 1.01 -19.54 1.10
C ASN A 314 0.03 -20.65 0.64
N ASP A 315 -0.99 -20.95 1.45
CA ASP A 315 -2.04 -21.91 1.07
C ASP A 315 -2.89 -21.37 -0.07
N THR A 316 -3.33 -20.10 0.02
CA THR A 316 -4.08 -19.42 -1.05
C THR A 316 -3.22 -19.24 -2.31
N LEU A 317 -1.93 -18.92 -2.15
CA LEU A 317 -1.01 -18.82 -3.28
C LEU A 317 -0.87 -20.17 -4.01
N LYS A 318 -0.78 -21.27 -3.25
CA LYS A 318 -0.79 -22.62 -3.82
C LYS A 318 -2.09 -22.93 -4.56
N GLU A 319 -3.24 -22.56 -4.00
CA GLU A 319 -4.55 -22.70 -4.66
C GLU A 319 -4.58 -21.96 -6.01
N VAL A 320 -4.02 -20.74 -6.08
CA VAL A 320 -3.92 -19.97 -7.34
C VAL A 320 -3.05 -20.71 -8.36
N TYR A 321 -1.92 -21.30 -7.95
CA TYR A 321 -1.04 -22.05 -8.83
C TYR A 321 -1.64 -23.40 -9.27
N ASP A 322 -2.36 -24.09 -8.39
CA ASP A 322 -3.00 -25.37 -8.69
C ASP A 322 -4.12 -25.24 -9.75
N ASP A 323 -4.72 -24.05 -9.89
CA ASP A 323 -5.74 -23.77 -10.92
C ASP A 323 -5.36 -22.56 -11.78
N ILE A 324 -4.14 -22.56 -12.27
CA ILE A 324 -3.61 -21.47 -13.10
C ILE A 324 -4.45 -21.24 -14.36
N ASP A 325 -5.10 -22.26 -14.90
CA ASP A 325 -5.95 -22.17 -16.09
C ASP A 325 -7.20 -21.29 -15.90
N TYR A 326 -7.71 -21.22 -14.68
CA TYR A 326 -8.75 -20.28 -14.30
C TYR A 326 -8.14 -18.90 -14.04
N PHE A 327 -7.14 -18.82 -13.14
CA PHE A 327 -6.63 -17.54 -12.68
C PHE A 327 -5.93 -16.75 -13.79
N LYS A 328 -5.22 -17.37 -14.73
CA LYS A 328 -4.60 -16.64 -15.86
C LYS A 328 -5.59 -15.89 -16.75
N LYS A 329 -6.88 -16.22 -16.69
CA LYS A 329 -7.93 -15.55 -17.45
C LYS A 329 -8.58 -14.39 -16.69
N HIS A 330 -8.52 -14.44 -15.36
CA HIS A 330 -9.29 -13.54 -14.47
C HIS A 330 -8.43 -12.73 -13.50
N LEU A 331 -7.16 -13.07 -13.33
CA LEU A 331 -6.24 -12.40 -12.42
C LEU A 331 -5.03 -11.89 -13.18
N THR A 332 -4.70 -10.61 -12.99
CA THR A 332 -3.58 -9.95 -13.67
C THR A 332 -2.69 -9.22 -12.67
N ILE A 333 -1.38 -9.53 -12.69
CA ILE A 333 -0.36 -8.84 -11.89
C ILE A 333 0.38 -7.84 -12.79
N ARG A 334 0.39 -6.56 -12.40
CA ARG A 334 0.98 -5.44 -13.16
C ARG A 334 2.09 -4.74 -12.37
N GLN A 335 2.86 -3.90 -13.06
CA GLN A 335 3.73 -2.93 -12.36
C GLN A 335 2.88 -1.92 -11.60
N SER A 336 3.41 -1.43 -10.46
CA SER A 336 2.72 -0.47 -9.62
C SER A 336 2.35 0.82 -10.35
N GLU A 337 3.17 1.31 -11.28
CA GLU A 337 2.84 2.51 -12.06
C GLU A 337 1.64 2.32 -13.01
N ASN A 338 1.28 1.09 -13.36
CA ASN A 338 0.08 0.78 -14.14
C ASN A 338 -1.13 0.61 -13.23
N SER A 339 -1.00 -0.14 -12.13
CA SER A 339 -2.07 -0.34 -11.14
C SER A 339 -2.46 0.98 -10.45
N ASN A 340 -1.47 1.81 -10.12
CA ASN A 340 -1.66 3.10 -9.46
C ASN A 340 -1.76 4.28 -10.43
N SER A 341 -2.00 4.01 -11.73
CA SER A 341 -2.12 5.07 -12.73
C SER A 341 -3.40 5.89 -12.54
N PRO A 342 -3.30 7.21 -12.28
CA PRO A 342 -4.47 8.10 -12.18
C PRO A 342 -5.37 8.03 -13.41
N GLU A 343 -4.78 7.89 -14.59
CA GLU A 343 -5.45 7.79 -15.87
C GLU A 343 -6.35 6.54 -15.94
N VAL A 344 -5.82 5.39 -15.56
CA VAL A 344 -6.54 4.10 -15.59
C VAL A 344 -7.62 4.05 -14.52
N ILE A 345 -7.27 4.45 -13.28
CA ILE A 345 -8.21 4.51 -12.14
C ILE A 345 -9.43 5.33 -12.50
N ARG A 346 -9.22 6.53 -13.06
CA ARG A 346 -10.30 7.44 -13.47
C ARG A 346 -11.12 6.89 -14.64
N ARG A 347 -10.49 6.28 -15.62
CA ARG A 347 -11.16 5.68 -16.78
C ARG A 347 -12.04 4.50 -16.40
N LEU A 348 -11.54 3.64 -15.52
CA LEU A 348 -12.30 2.47 -15.03
C LEU A 348 -13.42 2.86 -14.06
N GLY A 349 -13.36 4.06 -13.47
CA GLY A 349 -14.31 4.52 -12.48
C GLY A 349 -14.18 3.73 -11.15
N VAL A 350 -12.97 3.54 -10.67
CA VAL A 350 -12.70 2.72 -9.48
C VAL A 350 -13.33 3.34 -8.24
N ILE A 351 -14.05 2.56 -7.45
CA ILE A 351 -14.45 2.92 -6.09
C ILE A 351 -13.27 2.66 -5.17
N ALA A 352 -12.70 3.73 -4.61
CA ALA A 352 -11.52 3.67 -3.76
C ALA A 352 -11.90 3.53 -2.28
N MET A 353 -11.25 2.60 -1.56
CA MET A 353 -11.48 2.39 -0.12
C MET A 353 -10.16 2.17 0.60
N ASN A 354 -9.83 3.08 1.49
CA ASN A 354 -8.61 3.02 2.29
C ASN A 354 -8.89 3.27 3.77
N THR A 355 -7.87 3.07 4.60
CA THR A 355 -8.00 3.19 6.05
C THR A 355 -7.23 4.40 6.55
N ALA A 356 -7.88 5.23 7.36
CA ALA A 356 -7.30 6.37 8.03
C ALA A 356 -6.83 6.03 9.46
N ILE A 357 -5.85 6.78 9.96
CA ILE A 357 -5.52 6.87 11.39
C ILE A 357 -6.47 7.87 12.08
N GLU A 358 -6.66 9.02 11.46
CA GLU A 358 -7.57 10.06 11.92
C GLU A 358 -8.15 10.85 10.75
N CYS A 359 -9.34 11.42 10.94
CA CYS A 359 -9.95 12.39 10.05
C CYS A 359 -10.38 13.61 10.86
N ASP A 360 -10.27 14.81 10.28
CA ASP A 360 -10.82 15.97 10.97
C ASP A 360 -12.30 16.21 10.62
N ILE A 361 -12.87 17.18 11.33
CA ILE A 361 -14.30 17.52 11.18
C ILE A 361 -14.64 18.10 9.82
N TYR A 362 -13.67 18.45 8.98
CA TYR A 362 -13.91 18.95 7.63
C TYR A 362 -13.66 17.93 6.53
N GLY A 363 -12.99 16.81 6.89
CA GLY A 363 -12.74 15.69 6.01
C GLY A 363 -11.32 15.62 5.46
N ASN A 364 -10.37 16.34 6.05
CA ASN A 364 -8.96 16.02 5.85
C ASN A 364 -8.64 14.69 6.51
N GLU A 365 -7.74 13.93 5.91
CA GLU A 365 -7.41 12.57 6.33
C GLU A 365 -5.89 12.43 6.57
N ASN A 366 -5.55 11.62 7.58
CA ASN A 366 -4.19 11.23 7.93
C ASN A 366 -4.14 9.71 8.07
N SER A 367 -3.31 9.06 7.27
CA SER A 367 -3.04 7.62 7.30
C SER A 367 -1.61 7.27 7.65
N SER A 368 -0.73 8.24 7.85
CA SER A 368 0.71 8.02 7.99
C SER A 368 1.30 8.36 9.36
N HIS A 369 0.79 9.35 10.08
CA HIS A 369 1.42 9.85 11.31
C HIS A 369 0.49 9.84 12.54
N ILE A 370 1.06 9.60 13.72
CA ILE A 370 0.38 9.75 15.01
C ILE A 370 0.90 11.00 15.72
N CYS A 371 -0.02 11.87 16.12
CA CYS A 371 0.27 13.12 16.83
C CYS A 371 1.36 13.94 16.11
N GLY A 372 1.31 14.00 14.79
CA GLY A 372 2.15 14.80 13.92
C GLY A 372 3.57 14.30 13.70
N SER A 373 4.19 13.66 14.68
CA SER A 373 5.63 13.35 14.61
C SER A 373 5.96 11.89 14.38
N LYS A 374 5.07 10.99 14.77
CA LYS A 374 5.37 9.57 14.81
C LYS A 374 4.86 8.86 13.57
N LEU A 375 5.75 8.57 12.64
CA LEU A 375 5.45 7.80 11.44
C LEU A 375 4.95 6.40 11.80
N MET A 376 3.92 5.93 11.11
CA MET A 376 3.38 4.58 11.20
C MET A 376 3.74 3.72 9.99
N ASN A 377 3.70 4.28 8.79
CA ASN A 377 3.97 3.55 7.54
C ASN A 377 4.40 4.45 6.38
N GLY A 378 3.63 5.44 6.01
CA GLY A 378 3.77 6.34 4.88
C GLY A 378 2.46 6.47 4.12
N ILE A 379 2.41 7.40 3.16
CA ILE A 379 1.21 7.69 2.36
C ILE A 379 0.80 6.50 1.47
N GLY A 380 1.76 5.74 0.96
CA GLY A 380 1.49 4.58 0.11
C GLY A 380 0.75 4.93 -1.19
N GLY A 381 -0.13 4.04 -1.61
CA GLY A 381 -0.93 4.22 -2.81
C GLY A 381 -2.35 4.72 -2.57
N SER A 382 -2.75 4.96 -1.31
CA SER A 382 -4.12 5.38 -1.00
C SER A 382 -4.56 6.59 -1.82
N CYS A 383 -3.75 7.65 -1.84
CA CYS A 383 -4.08 8.87 -2.57
C CYS A 383 -3.96 8.75 -4.09
N ASP A 384 -3.23 7.75 -4.63
CA ASP A 384 -3.27 7.44 -6.07
C ASP A 384 -4.70 7.06 -6.48
N TYR A 385 -5.39 6.28 -5.61
CA TYR A 385 -6.76 5.84 -5.85
C TYR A 385 -7.80 6.86 -5.38
N GLU A 386 -7.67 7.41 -4.17
CA GLU A 386 -8.67 8.29 -3.58
C GLU A 386 -8.91 9.54 -4.44
N ARG A 387 -7.86 10.23 -4.83
CA ARG A 387 -7.95 11.42 -5.66
C ARG A 387 -8.50 11.16 -7.06
N ASN A 388 -8.39 9.94 -7.56
CA ASN A 388 -8.75 9.56 -8.92
C ASN A 388 -9.91 8.58 -9.00
N GLY A 389 -10.41 8.11 -7.88
CA GLY A 389 -11.56 7.22 -7.78
C GLY A 389 -12.86 7.87 -8.22
N TYR A 390 -13.86 7.05 -8.51
CA TYR A 390 -15.23 7.49 -8.76
C TYR A 390 -15.92 7.92 -7.46
N ILE A 391 -15.64 7.20 -6.38
CA ILE A 391 -16.00 7.54 -4.99
C ILE A 391 -14.77 7.24 -4.14
N SER A 392 -14.42 8.17 -3.26
CA SER A 392 -13.32 8.11 -2.33
C SER A 392 -13.84 7.85 -0.92
N ILE A 393 -13.51 6.71 -0.32
CA ILE A 393 -14.01 6.26 0.97
C ILE A 393 -12.85 6.01 1.93
N PHE A 394 -12.81 6.77 3.03
CA PHE A 394 -11.91 6.44 4.13
C PHE A 394 -12.66 5.78 5.28
N THR A 395 -12.09 4.68 5.78
CA THR A 395 -12.61 3.93 6.92
C THR A 395 -11.69 4.06 8.12
N THR A 396 -12.23 4.22 9.31
CA THR A 396 -11.46 4.19 10.56
C THR A 396 -12.34 3.77 11.73
N GLN A 397 -11.77 3.13 12.74
CA GLN A 397 -12.48 2.95 14.02
C GLN A 397 -12.65 4.31 14.70
N SER A 398 -13.84 4.62 15.19
CA SER A 398 -14.12 5.93 15.80
C SER A 398 -13.21 6.24 17.00
N THR A 399 -12.71 5.19 17.69
CA THR A 399 -11.77 5.32 18.81
C THR A 399 -10.76 4.17 18.82
N THR A 400 -9.61 4.41 19.45
CA THR A 400 -8.58 3.40 19.73
C THR A 400 -8.15 3.46 21.21
N LYS A 401 -7.28 2.55 21.64
CA LYS A 401 -6.75 2.47 23.03
C LYS A 401 -7.87 2.54 24.08
N ASN A 402 -8.87 1.70 23.96
CA ASN A 402 -10.00 1.63 24.90
C ASN A 402 -10.74 2.99 25.04
N GLY A 403 -10.93 3.68 23.91
CA GLY A 403 -11.63 4.97 23.87
C GLY A 403 -10.78 6.19 24.25
N CYS A 404 -9.50 6.03 24.57
CA CYS A 404 -8.65 7.15 24.96
C CYS A 404 -8.22 8.04 23.78
N ILE A 405 -8.31 7.54 22.54
CA ILE A 405 -7.98 8.28 21.33
C ILE A 405 -9.21 8.30 20.42
N SER A 406 -9.64 9.50 20.03
CA SER A 406 -10.63 9.69 18.97
C SER A 406 -9.94 9.71 17.62
N ALA A 407 -10.48 8.99 16.64
CA ALA A 407 -10.06 9.11 15.24
C ALA A 407 -10.74 10.28 14.51
N ILE A 408 -11.79 10.86 15.09
CA ILE A 408 -12.39 12.10 14.60
C ILE A 408 -11.93 13.25 15.49
N VAL A 409 -11.22 14.20 14.89
CA VAL A 409 -10.52 15.29 15.61
C VAL A 409 -10.89 16.67 15.03
N PRO A 410 -10.67 17.78 15.76
CA PRO A 410 -10.90 19.12 15.22
C PRO A 410 -10.04 19.45 13.98
N MET A 411 -8.78 19.03 13.99
CA MET A 411 -7.81 19.19 12.91
C MET A 411 -6.84 18.02 12.93
N CYS A 412 -6.57 17.44 11.78
CA CYS A 412 -5.56 16.40 11.63
C CYS A 412 -4.17 16.91 12.04
N SER A 413 -3.41 16.07 12.72
CA SER A 413 -2.03 16.39 13.11
C SER A 413 -1.02 16.27 11.96
N HIS A 414 -1.42 15.61 10.90
CA HIS A 414 -0.76 15.46 9.59
C HIS A 414 -1.87 15.28 8.56
N VAL A 415 -1.64 15.66 7.30
CA VAL A 415 -2.65 15.52 6.24
C VAL A 415 -2.03 14.78 5.05
N ASP A 416 -2.56 13.62 4.74
CA ASP A 416 -2.22 12.83 3.55
C ASP A 416 -3.21 13.09 2.41
N SER A 417 -4.52 13.11 2.72
CA SER A 417 -5.58 13.49 1.76
C SER A 417 -6.36 14.69 2.29
N THR A 418 -6.56 15.69 1.42
CA THR A 418 -7.33 16.89 1.79
C THR A 418 -8.82 16.63 1.69
N GLU A 419 -9.63 17.48 2.33
CA GLU A 419 -11.09 17.44 2.26
C GLU A 419 -11.63 17.51 0.82
N HIS A 420 -10.83 17.94 -0.15
CA HIS A 420 -11.21 18.02 -1.56
C HIS A 420 -11.19 16.64 -2.26
N ASP A 421 -10.41 15.70 -1.72
CA ASP A 421 -10.22 14.37 -2.28
C ASP A 421 -11.03 13.30 -1.52
N VAL A 422 -11.68 13.66 -0.40
CA VAL A 422 -12.45 12.74 0.45
C VAL A 422 -13.95 12.93 0.26
N ASP A 423 -14.62 11.90 -0.26
CA ASP A 423 -16.06 11.90 -0.50
C ASP A 423 -16.86 11.36 0.69
N VAL A 424 -16.34 10.31 1.34
CA VAL A 424 -17.08 9.57 2.38
C VAL A 424 -16.12 9.14 3.50
N ILE A 425 -16.54 9.36 4.74
CA ILE A 425 -15.88 8.79 5.93
C ILE A 425 -16.82 7.77 6.57
N VAL A 426 -16.27 6.60 6.92
CA VAL A 426 -17.02 5.52 7.55
C VAL A 426 -16.33 5.08 8.84
N THR A 427 -17.12 4.99 9.91
CA THR A 427 -16.72 4.34 11.15
C THR A 427 -17.75 3.25 11.51
N GLU A 428 -17.53 2.52 12.59
CA GLU A 428 -18.56 1.62 13.13
C GLU A 428 -19.80 2.39 13.64
N GLN A 429 -19.68 3.69 13.87
CA GLN A 429 -20.80 4.55 14.29
C GLN A 429 -21.76 4.87 13.14
N GLY A 430 -21.27 4.88 11.89
CA GLY A 430 -22.05 5.19 10.69
C GLY A 430 -21.23 5.77 9.55
N VAL A 431 -21.91 6.48 8.67
CA VAL A 431 -21.39 7.01 7.40
C VAL A 431 -21.61 8.52 7.30
N ALA A 432 -20.58 9.27 7.00
CA ALA A 432 -20.63 10.68 6.64
C ALA A 432 -20.39 10.82 5.11
N ASP A 433 -21.46 11.04 4.36
CA ASP A 433 -21.40 11.40 2.95
C ASP A 433 -21.12 12.90 2.81
N LEU A 434 -19.93 13.25 2.36
CA LEU A 434 -19.45 14.64 2.31
C LEU A 434 -19.72 15.33 0.96
N ARG A 435 -20.15 14.59 -0.02
CA ARG A 435 -20.37 15.07 -1.39
C ARG A 435 -21.41 16.20 -1.44
N GLY A 436 -21.11 17.26 -2.16
CA GLY A 436 -22.01 18.42 -2.31
C GLY A 436 -22.23 19.24 -1.03
N LYS A 437 -21.34 19.12 -0.03
CA LYS A 437 -21.43 19.80 1.26
C LYS A 437 -20.24 20.75 1.47
N GLY A 438 -20.52 21.97 1.89
CA GLY A 438 -19.49 22.90 2.38
C GLY A 438 -19.05 22.57 3.81
N PRO A 439 -17.96 23.17 4.31
CA PRO A 439 -17.27 22.75 5.53
C PRO A 439 -18.17 22.59 6.77
N LEU A 440 -19.06 23.53 7.06
CA LEU A 440 -19.96 23.42 8.22
C LEU A 440 -20.96 22.26 8.10
N ARG A 441 -21.40 21.92 6.90
CA ARG A 441 -22.26 20.75 6.70
C ARG A 441 -21.47 19.47 6.80
N ARG A 442 -20.23 19.43 6.29
CA ARG A 442 -19.29 18.33 6.47
C ARG A 442 -19.03 18.07 7.93
N ALA A 443 -18.70 19.12 8.70
CA ALA A 443 -18.45 19.01 10.14
C ALA A 443 -19.64 18.39 10.89
N LYS A 444 -20.86 18.80 10.55
CA LYS A 444 -22.06 18.20 11.15
C LYS A 444 -22.20 16.73 10.79
N GLU A 445 -22.03 16.36 9.52
CA GLU A 445 -22.13 14.95 9.09
C GLU A 445 -21.10 14.07 9.79
N ILE A 446 -19.85 14.52 9.86
CA ILE A 446 -18.76 13.73 10.45
C ILE A 446 -18.97 13.58 11.96
N ILE A 447 -19.26 14.67 12.66
CA ILE A 447 -19.47 14.64 14.12
C ILE A 447 -20.66 13.76 14.49
N GLU A 448 -21.79 13.91 13.80
CA GLU A 448 -23.02 13.19 14.19
C GLU A 448 -23.01 11.72 13.78
N ASN A 449 -22.40 11.38 12.65
CA ASN A 449 -22.46 10.04 12.09
C ASN A 449 -21.21 9.20 12.34
N CYS A 450 -20.01 9.81 12.42
CA CYS A 450 -18.75 9.06 12.49
C CYS A 450 -18.01 9.18 13.83
N ALA A 451 -18.18 10.30 14.56
CA ALA A 451 -17.50 10.44 15.85
C ALA A 451 -18.13 9.51 16.91
N HIS A 452 -17.27 8.96 17.80
CA HIS A 452 -17.74 8.20 18.96
C HIS A 452 -18.63 9.09 19.86
N PRO A 453 -19.73 8.57 20.42
CA PRO A 453 -20.65 9.35 21.26
C PRO A 453 -19.98 10.16 22.36
N ASP A 454 -18.93 9.64 23.01
CA ASP A 454 -18.19 10.34 24.07
C ASP A 454 -17.50 11.60 23.59
N TYR A 455 -17.12 11.68 22.30
CA TYR A 455 -16.40 12.81 21.71
C TYR A 455 -17.30 13.82 20.98
N ARG A 456 -18.54 13.46 20.63
CA ARG A 456 -19.47 14.38 19.94
C ARG A 456 -19.71 15.69 20.69
N PRO A 457 -19.93 15.70 22.02
CA PRO A 457 -20.12 16.95 22.76
C PRO A 457 -18.90 17.88 22.66
N MET A 458 -17.70 17.30 22.78
CA MET A 458 -16.43 18.01 22.70
C MET A 458 -16.20 18.63 21.30
N LEU A 459 -16.44 17.88 20.24
CA LEU A 459 -16.30 18.37 18.88
C LEU A 459 -17.33 19.46 18.54
N ARG A 460 -18.55 19.37 19.07
CA ARG A 460 -19.55 20.45 18.97
C ARG A 460 -19.14 21.70 19.75
N GLU A 461 -18.48 21.53 20.89
CA GLU A 461 -17.93 22.64 21.67
C GLU A 461 -16.82 23.35 20.90
N TYR A 462 -15.90 22.57 20.29
CA TYR A 462 -14.86 23.12 19.43
C TYR A 462 -15.45 24.04 18.34
N LEU A 463 -16.51 23.60 17.64
CA LEU A 463 -17.16 24.42 16.61
C LEU A 463 -17.75 25.72 17.13
N LYS A 464 -18.14 25.80 18.42
CA LYS A 464 -18.68 27.01 19.02
C LYS A 464 -17.59 28.06 19.33
N ILE A 465 -16.38 27.57 19.66
CA ILE A 465 -15.23 28.44 19.98
C ILE A 465 -14.37 28.79 18.76
N ALA A 466 -14.59 28.08 17.64
CA ALA A 466 -13.88 28.33 16.39
C ALA A 466 -14.20 29.75 15.85
N GLU A 467 -13.19 30.42 15.29
CA GLU A 467 -13.36 31.68 14.63
C GLU A 467 -14.23 31.56 13.39
N LYS A 468 -15.11 32.51 13.15
CA LYS A 468 -16.01 32.50 12.00
C LYS A 468 -15.22 32.69 10.71
N GLY A 469 -15.53 31.85 9.73
CA GLY A 469 -14.91 31.85 8.41
C GLY A 469 -15.60 30.86 7.48
N HIS A 470 -15.04 30.67 6.30
CA HIS A 470 -15.50 29.62 5.36
C HIS A 470 -15.37 28.23 6.00
N GLU A 471 -14.23 28.00 6.66
CA GLU A 471 -13.91 26.84 7.45
C GLU A 471 -13.54 27.31 8.87
N PRO A 472 -14.51 27.29 9.81
CA PRO A 472 -14.27 27.77 11.16
C PRO A 472 -13.20 26.98 11.89
N GLN A 473 -12.15 27.63 12.35
CA GLN A 473 -11.04 27.03 13.08
C GLN A 473 -10.64 27.86 14.29
N SER A 474 -10.11 27.21 15.32
CA SER A 474 -9.40 27.87 16.41
C SER A 474 -7.94 27.42 16.37
N MET A 475 -7.05 28.26 15.87
CA MET A 475 -5.63 27.93 15.72
C MET A 475 -4.96 27.50 17.03
N ARG A 476 -5.45 27.99 18.17
CA ARG A 476 -4.94 27.60 19.49
C ARG A 476 -5.47 26.26 19.97
N ALA A 477 -6.75 25.96 19.70
CA ALA A 477 -7.43 24.77 20.20
C ALA A 477 -7.47 23.61 19.17
N ALA A 478 -7.06 23.83 17.94
CA ALA A 478 -7.17 22.85 16.85
C ALA A 478 -6.50 21.51 17.17
N LEU A 479 -5.35 21.52 17.82
CA LEU A 479 -4.60 20.31 18.22
C LEU A 479 -4.70 20.02 19.73
N ALA A 480 -5.66 20.60 20.45
CA ALA A 480 -5.79 20.44 21.90
C ALA A 480 -6.03 18.98 22.32
N MET A 481 -6.76 18.20 21.52
CA MET A 481 -6.98 16.78 21.79
C MET A 481 -5.68 15.98 21.72
N HIS A 482 -4.84 16.24 20.72
CA HIS A 482 -3.52 15.60 20.58
C HIS A 482 -2.58 16.01 21.72
N ASP A 483 -2.51 17.30 22.04
CA ASP A 483 -1.70 17.82 23.15
C ASP A 483 -2.12 17.20 24.50
N THR A 484 -3.43 17.11 24.74
CA THR A 484 -3.97 16.44 25.94
C THR A 484 -3.60 14.97 25.98
N PHE A 485 -3.70 14.25 24.87
CA PHE A 485 -3.28 12.86 24.82
C PHE A 485 -1.79 12.70 25.12
N LEU A 486 -0.92 13.52 24.54
CA LEU A 486 0.51 13.47 24.81
C LEU A 486 0.85 13.75 26.28
N LYS A 487 0.11 14.63 26.94
CA LYS A 487 0.33 15.01 28.34
C LYS A 487 -0.34 14.09 29.36
N LYS A 488 -1.57 13.66 29.08
CA LYS A 488 -2.46 12.97 30.04
C LYS A 488 -2.82 11.55 29.63
N GLY A 489 -2.52 11.13 28.39
CA GLY A 489 -2.80 9.77 27.86
C GLY A 489 -4.25 9.53 27.45
N ASP A 490 -5.13 10.53 27.50
CA ASP A 490 -6.55 10.38 27.20
C ASP A 490 -7.13 11.69 26.62
N MET A 491 -7.61 11.66 25.37
CA MET A 491 -8.21 12.82 24.70
C MET A 491 -9.53 13.29 25.35
N ARG A 492 -10.24 12.43 26.09
CA ARG A 492 -11.48 12.78 26.80
C ARG A 492 -11.24 13.83 27.90
N LEU A 493 -10.01 13.98 28.32
CA LEU A 493 -9.60 14.97 29.35
C LEU A 493 -9.27 16.36 28.76
N THR A 494 -9.57 16.60 27.48
CA THR A 494 -9.34 17.89 26.83
C THR A 494 -10.28 18.94 27.39
N ASP A 495 -9.70 20.07 27.83
CA ASP A 495 -10.42 21.28 28.22
C ASP A 495 -10.04 22.42 27.26
N PHE A 496 -10.92 22.78 26.36
CA PHE A 496 -10.67 23.84 25.38
C PHE A 496 -10.52 25.21 26.02
N SER A 497 -11.02 25.43 27.25
CA SER A 497 -10.88 26.73 27.95
C SER A 497 -9.42 27.07 28.25
N GLU A 498 -8.54 26.08 28.35
CA GLU A 498 -7.09 26.28 28.52
C GLU A 498 -6.44 26.96 27.29
N TYR A 499 -7.06 26.87 26.13
CA TYR A 499 -6.54 27.34 24.84
C TYR A 499 -7.19 28.63 24.35
N LEU A 500 -8.18 29.18 25.09
CA LEU A 500 -8.89 30.42 24.73
C LEU A 500 -8.26 31.70 25.29
N LYS A 501 -7.25 31.56 26.15
CA LYS A 501 -6.59 32.67 26.86
C LYS A 501 -5.43 33.27 26.08
#